data_f326b8dcc14e09f5c3d9d9b6d83e62bc
#
_entry.id   f326b8dcc14e09f5c3d9d9b6d83e62bc
#
_cell.length_a   1.000
_cell.length_b   1.000
_cell.length_c   1.000
_cell.angle_alpha   90.00
_cell.angle_beta   90.00
_cell.angle_gamma   90.00
#
_symmetry.space_group_name_H-M   'P 1'
#
loop_
_entity.id
_entity.type
_entity.pdbx_description
1 polymer ?
#
loop_
_entity_poly.entity_id
_entity_poly.type
_entity_poly.pdbx_seq_one_letter_code
_entity_poly.pdbx_strand_id
1 'polypeptide(L)'
;EIAVVSENENMSNLNAEWYINDKPYQTYAAGTLANTGGTVRFSKSGAYSVKALVTDEYGKEYTFASEPITIYPSLTPSFEMPEYTYTNTNIDISNVSGTGIVWTINGKEYTKYAAGSLTDKGGSISFNKSGDYTLEAAVTDEKGRKFKYEKSISVYEVSRIELALSTNEAYTDEKVTIIADTENTGDISWYISKDGAQKQNYLKHAG
;
A
#
# COMPACT_ATOMS: atom_id res chain seq x y z
N GLU A 1 -4.03 -4.29 21.94
CA GLU A 1 -4.39 -3.76 23.27
C GLU A 1 -4.90 -4.91 24.12
N ILE A 2 -4.43 -5.01 25.37
CA ILE A 2 -4.79 -6.10 26.29
C ILE A 2 -5.33 -5.48 27.55
N ALA A 3 -6.54 -5.91 27.93
CA ALA A 3 -7.14 -5.53 29.21
C ALA A 3 -6.62 -6.46 30.31
N VAL A 4 -6.19 -5.89 31.42
CA VAL A 4 -5.87 -6.58 32.66
C VAL A 4 -6.98 -6.23 33.64
N VAL A 5 -7.79 -7.22 34.04
CA VAL A 5 -8.95 -7.02 34.90
C VAL A 5 -8.73 -7.80 36.19
N SER A 6 -9.03 -7.16 37.31
CA SER A 6 -9.13 -7.84 38.60
C SER A 6 -10.58 -8.30 38.79
N GLU A 7 -10.79 -9.57 39.05
CA GLU A 7 -12.12 -10.12 39.39
C GLU A 7 -12.53 -9.89 40.86
N ASN A 8 -11.73 -9.17 41.63
CA ASN A 8 -11.96 -8.98 43.06
C ASN A 8 -12.61 -7.63 43.34
N GLU A 9 -13.88 -7.62 43.77
CA GLU A 9 -14.68 -6.41 44.01
C GLU A 9 -14.15 -5.54 45.17
N ASN A 10 -13.22 -6.03 45.99
CA ASN A 10 -12.66 -5.33 47.16
C ASN A 10 -11.31 -4.65 46.93
N MET A 11 -10.89 -4.45 45.70
CA MET A 11 -9.58 -3.87 45.37
C MET A 11 -9.50 -2.33 45.51
N SER A 12 -10.59 -1.64 45.86
CA SER A 12 -10.62 -0.18 45.91
C SER A 12 -9.72 0.43 46.99
N ASN A 13 -9.42 -0.33 48.07
CA ASN A 13 -8.60 0.10 49.19
C ASN A 13 -7.18 -0.52 49.19
N LEU A 14 -6.82 -1.24 48.14
CA LEU A 14 -5.52 -1.89 48.02
C LEU A 14 -4.62 -1.08 47.08
N ASN A 15 -3.34 -1.06 47.35
CA ASN A 15 -2.36 -0.48 46.42
C ASN A 15 -1.75 -1.60 45.60
N ALA A 16 -1.89 -1.52 44.25
CA ALA A 16 -1.39 -2.52 43.34
C ALA A 16 -0.22 -1.94 42.47
N GLU A 17 0.90 -2.61 42.57
CA GLU A 17 2.04 -2.37 41.67
C GLU A 17 2.08 -3.46 40.61
N TRP A 18 2.25 -3.03 39.32
CA TRP A 18 2.17 -3.93 38.19
C TRP A 18 3.55 -4.17 37.57
N TYR A 19 3.84 -5.43 37.33
CA TYR A 19 5.09 -5.90 36.76
C TYR A 19 4.85 -6.77 35.53
N ILE A 20 5.77 -6.70 34.56
CA ILE A 20 5.84 -7.60 33.41
C ILE A 20 7.25 -8.20 33.43
N ASN A 21 7.35 -9.53 33.40
CA ASN A 21 8.64 -10.24 33.48
C ASN A 21 9.51 -9.69 34.63
N ASP A 22 8.92 -9.53 35.83
CA ASP A 22 9.55 -9.04 37.06
C ASP A 22 10.15 -7.61 37.00
N LYS A 23 9.73 -6.81 36.01
CA LYS A 23 10.10 -5.39 35.91
C LYS A 23 8.83 -4.53 35.88
N PRO A 24 8.90 -3.24 36.27
CA PRO A 24 7.75 -2.35 36.16
C PRO A 24 7.16 -2.43 34.74
N TYR A 25 5.85 -2.53 34.62
CA TYR A 25 5.15 -2.83 33.37
C TYR A 25 5.51 -1.85 32.23
N GLN A 26 5.80 -0.60 32.56
CA GLN A 26 6.18 0.45 31.59
C GLN A 26 7.47 0.12 30.84
N THR A 27 8.28 -0.82 31.35
CA THR A 27 9.50 -1.30 30.66
C THR A 27 9.16 -2.01 29.34
N TYR A 28 7.99 -2.64 29.25
CA TYR A 28 7.59 -3.49 28.13
C TYR A 28 6.32 -3.01 27.43
N ALA A 29 5.49 -2.23 28.10
CA ALA A 29 4.18 -1.85 27.59
C ALA A 29 3.84 -0.40 27.93
N ALA A 30 3.15 0.26 27.02
CA ALA A 30 2.56 1.58 27.24
C ALA A 30 1.08 1.44 27.61
N GLY A 31 0.56 2.36 28.39
CA GLY A 31 -0.83 2.38 28.89
C GLY A 31 -0.89 2.66 30.36
N THR A 32 -2.07 2.48 30.95
CA THR A 32 -2.30 2.75 32.37
C THR A 32 -2.90 1.53 33.04
N LEU A 33 -2.28 1.11 34.13
CA LEU A 33 -2.79 0.11 35.07
C LEU A 33 -3.05 0.79 36.42
N ALA A 34 -4.30 0.78 36.84
CA ALA A 34 -4.75 1.21 38.17
C ALA A 34 -4.88 -0.02 39.12
N ASN A 35 -5.29 0.19 40.36
CA ASN A 35 -5.51 -0.90 41.33
C ASN A 35 -6.49 -1.98 40.81
N THR A 36 -7.47 -1.57 40.02
CA THR A 36 -8.48 -2.46 39.42
C THR A 36 -8.09 -3.02 38.04
N GLY A 37 -6.84 -2.80 37.59
CA GLY A 37 -6.40 -3.17 36.27
C GLY A 37 -6.41 -2.01 35.26
N GLY A 38 -6.46 -2.32 33.98
CA GLY A 38 -6.44 -1.34 32.88
C GLY A 38 -6.00 -1.96 31.57
N THR A 39 -5.56 -1.11 30.64
CA THR A 39 -5.20 -1.53 29.30
C THR A 39 -3.76 -1.17 28.96
N VAL A 40 -3.02 -2.12 28.43
CA VAL A 40 -1.63 -1.93 27.98
C VAL A 40 -1.43 -2.39 26.55
N ARG A 41 -0.48 -1.76 25.87
CA ARG A 41 -0.02 -2.10 24.52
C ARG A 41 1.46 -2.45 24.56
N PHE A 42 1.80 -3.64 24.11
CA PHE A 42 3.18 -4.08 23.96
C PHE A 42 3.79 -3.54 22.67
N SER A 43 5.03 -3.10 22.73
CA SER A 43 5.79 -2.60 21.56
C SER A 43 6.61 -3.68 20.85
N LYS A 44 6.83 -4.81 21.49
CA LYS A 44 7.62 -5.93 20.95
C LYS A 44 6.85 -7.25 21.11
N SER A 45 7.06 -8.15 20.15
CA SER A 45 6.59 -9.53 20.27
C SER A 45 7.41 -10.31 21.31
N GLY A 46 6.82 -11.35 21.86
CA GLY A 46 7.46 -12.20 22.85
C GLY A 46 6.46 -12.80 23.84
N ALA A 47 6.95 -13.61 24.74
CA ALA A 47 6.16 -14.14 25.86
C ALA A 47 6.34 -13.24 27.08
N TYR A 48 5.23 -12.91 27.72
CA TYR A 48 5.19 -12.03 28.88
C TYR A 48 4.32 -12.62 29.97
N SER A 49 4.77 -12.54 31.23
CA SER A 49 3.95 -12.81 32.41
C SER A 49 3.63 -11.49 33.11
N VAL A 50 2.36 -11.28 33.43
CA VAL A 50 1.92 -10.10 34.19
C VAL A 50 1.79 -10.48 35.66
N LYS A 51 2.31 -9.63 36.54
CA LYS A 51 2.27 -9.81 37.99
C LYS A 51 1.74 -8.55 38.63
N ALA A 52 0.87 -8.69 39.61
CA ALA A 52 0.48 -7.63 40.53
C ALA A 52 1.06 -7.93 41.94
N LEU A 53 1.74 -6.94 42.50
CA LEU A 53 2.09 -6.90 43.92
C LEU A 53 1.05 -5.99 44.59
N VAL A 54 0.29 -6.55 45.49
CA VAL A 54 -0.81 -5.85 46.17
C VAL A 54 -0.49 -5.74 47.66
N THR A 55 -0.53 -4.53 48.17
CA THR A 55 -0.32 -4.26 49.61
C THR A 55 -1.65 -3.88 50.23
N ASP A 56 -2.03 -4.57 51.33
CA ASP A 56 -3.25 -4.27 52.09
C ASP A 56 -3.06 -3.10 53.07
N GLU A 57 -4.12 -2.69 53.71
CA GLU A 57 -4.13 -1.58 54.69
C GLU A 57 -3.25 -1.82 55.91
N TYR A 58 -2.87 -3.08 56.16
CA TYR A 58 -1.99 -3.49 57.28
C TYR A 58 -0.53 -3.64 56.83
N GLY A 59 -0.21 -3.35 55.55
CA GLY A 59 1.12 -3.45 55.00
C GLY A 59 1.54 -4.87 54.59
N LYS A 60 0.59 -5.81 54.51
CA LYS A 60 0.88 -7.17 54.10
C LYS A 60 0.83 -7.24 52.55
N GLU A 61 1.86 -7.87 51.96
CA GLU A 61 2.01 -8.03 50.54
C GLU A 61 1.47 -9.36 50.02
N TYR A 62 0.80 -9.30 48.88
CA TYR A 62 0.27 -10.45 48.14
C TYR A 62 0.73 -10.35 46.71
N THR A 63 1.14 -11.48 46.14
CA THR A 63 1.56 -11.55 44.73
C THR A 63 0.57 -12.36 43.92
N PHE A 64 0.10 -11.79 42.84
CA PHE A 64 -0.76 -12.44 41.86
C PHE A 64 -0.07 -12.44 40.50
N ALA A 65 -0.08 -13.56 39.78
CA ALA A 65 0.53 -13.68 38.47
C ALA A 65 -0.45 -14.30 37.49
N SER A 66 -0.42 -13.79 36.24
CA SER A 66 -1.18 -14.39 35.14
C SER A 66 -0.42 -15.58 34.53
N GLU A 67 -1.15 -16.43 33.81
CA GLU A 67 -0.53 -17.29 32.83
C GLU A 67 0.24 -16.44 31.77
N PRO A 68 1.32 -16.98 31.19
CA PRO A 68 2.08 -16.25 30.19
C PRO A 68 1.23 -15.90 28.98
N ILE A 69 1.32 -14.65 28.53
CA ILE A 69 0.70 -14.15 27.32
C ILE A 69 1.70 -14.06 26.18
N THR A 70 1.37 -14.55 25.01
CA THR A 70 2.20 -14.44 23.82
C THR A 70 1.75 -13.27 22.95
N ILE A 71 2.65 -12.34 22.72
CA ILE A 71 2.47 -11.19 21.81
C ILE A 71 3.13 -11.54 20.49
N TYR A 72 2.34 -11.63 19.42
CA TYR A 72 2.82 -11.89 18.07
C TYR A 72 3.25 -10.60 17.38
N PRO A 73 4.25 -10.66 16.47
CA PRO A 73 4.63 -9.50 15.68
C PRO A 73 3.47 -9.04 14.79
N SER A 74 3.39 -7.74 14.56
CA SER A 74 2.54 -7.17 13.51
C SER A 74 3.31 -7.22 12.19
N LEU A 75 2.72 -7.78 11.15
CA LEU A 75 3.28 -7.78 9.82
C LEU A 75 2.92 -6.44 9.15
N THR A 76 3.88 -5.87 8.43
CA THR A 76 3.70 -4.60 7.71
C THR A 76 4.10 -4.79 6.26
N PRO A 77 3.22 -5.38 5.42
CA PRO A 77 3.49 -5.46 4.00
C PRO A 77 3.62 -4.05 3.41
N SER A 78 4.48 -3.89 2.42
CA SER A 78 4.66 -2.65 1.69
C SER A 78 5.19 -2.93 0.29
N PHE A 79 5.00 -2.01 -0.62
CA PHE A 79 5.57 -2.03 -1.97
C PHE A 79 5.60 -0.63 -2.57
N GLU A 80 6.36 -0.46 -3.65
CA GLU A 80 6.40 0.74 -4.46
C GLU A 80 5.93 0.45 -5.87
N MET A 81 5.22 1.42 -6.46
CA MET A 81 4.78 1.42 -7.85
C MET A 81 4.53 2.86 -8.30
N PRO A 82 4.50 3.15 -9.63
CA PRO A 82 4.12 4.47 -10.13
C PRO A 82 2.65 4.81 -9.82
N GLU A 83 2.33 6.10 -9.76
CA GLU A 83 0.97 6.60 -9.53
C GLU A 83 0.10 6.54 -10.79
N TYR A 84 0.72 6.52 -11.96
CA TYR A 84 0.04 6.38 -13.24
C TYR A 84 0.86 5.58 -14.26
N THR A 85 0.18 5.08 -15.28
CA THR A 85 0.77 4.43 -16.44
C THR A 85 -0.17 4.54 -17.64
N TYR A 86 0.22 3.92 -18.74
CA TYR A 86 -0.60 3.79 -19.95
C TYR A 86 -0.94 2.32 -20.21
N THR A 87 -2.04 2.08 -20.94
CA THR A 87 -2.42 0.73 -21.36
C THR A 87 -1.28 0.04 -22.09
N ASN A 88 -1.10 -1.27 -21.82
CA ASN A 88 -0.07 -2.13 -22.39
C ASN A 88 1.38 -1.71 -22.08
N THR A 89 1.58 -0.80 -21.12
CA THR A 89 2.91 -0.41 -20.63
C THR A 89 3.22 -1.19 -19.37
N ASN A 90 4.39 -1.82 -19.31
CA ASN A 90 4.85 -2.52 -18.12
C ASN A 90 5.21 -1.51 -17.02
N ILE A 91 4.78 -1.82 -15.81
CA ILE A 91 5.19 -1.15 -14.58
C ILE A 91 5.85 -2.14 -13.64
N ASP A 92 6.82 -1.68 -12.89
CA ASP A 92 7.52 -2.49 -11.90
C ASP A 92 6.93 -2.24 -10.50
N ILE A 93 6.66 -3.35 -9.81
CA ILE A 93 6.32 -3.37 -8.39
C ILE A 93 7.59 -3.76 -7.65
N SER A 94 8.11 -2.84 -6.85
CA SER A 94 9.43 -2.97 -6.21
C SER A 94 9.38 -2.67 -4.71
N ASN A 95 10.53 -2.79 -4.02
CA ASN A 95 10.67 -2.54 -2.58
C ASN A 95 9.62 -3.27 -1.74
N VAL A 96 9.32 -4.50 -2.14
CA VAL A 96 8.29 -5.33 -1.50
C VAL A 96 8.79 -5.85 -0.15
N SER A 97 7.97 -5.65 0.87
CA SER A 97 8.17 -6.21 2.21
C SER A 97 7.02 -7.17 2.55
N GLY A 98 7.38 -8.38 2.97
CA GLY A 98 6.44 -9.44 3.33
C GLY A 98 6.80 -10.76 2.66
N THR A 99 6.21 -11.84 3.14
CA THR A 99 6.34 -13.19 2.58
C THR A 99 4.97 -13.84 2.49
N GLY A 100 4.76 -14.70 1.49
CA GLY A 100 3.45 -15.31 1.24
C GLY A 100 2.40 -14.27 0.84
N ILE A 101 2.79 -13.30 0.03
CA ILE A 101 1.92 -12.18 -0.36
C ILE A 101 0.86 -12.68 -1.34
N VAL A 102 -0.39 -12.39 -1.03
CA VAL A 102 -1.51 -12.52 -1.95
C VAL A 102 -1.77 -11.16 -2.58
N TRP A 103 -1.59 -11.08 -3.90
CA TRP A 103 -1.80 -9.86 -4.67
C TRP A 103 -3.22 -9.80 -5.23
N THR A 104 -3.90 -8.68 -4.99
CA THR A 104 -5.22 -8.44 -5.58
C THR A 104 -5.27 -7.04 -6.21
N ILE A 105 -6.12 -6.90 -7.24
CA ILE A 105 -6.50 -5.61 -7.82
C ILE A 105 -8.01 -5.47 -7.67
N ASN A 106 -8.45 -4.33 -7.11
CA ASN A 106 -9.86 -4.05 -6.84
C ASN A 106 -10.56 -5.21 -6.11
N GLY A 107 -9.84 -5.83 -5.14
CA GLY A 107 -10.34 -6.94 -4.31
C GLY A 107 -10.47 -8.30 -5.02
N LYS A 108 -9.94 -8.44 -6.25
CA LYS A 108 -9.92 -9.69 -7.01
C LYS A 108 -8.49 -10.06 -7.38
N GLU A 109 -8.26 -11.33 -7.73
CA GLU A 109 -6.97 -11.79 -8.22
C GLU A 109 -6.43 -10.84 -9.31
N TYR A 110 -5.18 -10.39 -9.17
CA TYR A 110 -4.60 -9.34 -10.03
C TYR A 110 -4.60 -9.71 -11.52
N THR A 111 -4.47 -11.00 -11.84
CA THR A 111 -4.45 -11.55 -13.21
C THR A 111 -5.75 -11.28 -13.99
N LYS A 112 -6.84 -10.91 -13.31
CA LYS A 112 -8.10 -10.48 -13.97
C LYS A 112 -8.03 -9.10 -14.59
N TYR A 113 -7.07 -8.28 -14.18
CA TYR A 113 -6.95 -6.88 -14.58
C TYR A 113 -5.63 -6.56 -15.27
N ALA A 114 -4.58 -7.30 -14.92
CA ALA A 114 -3.23 -7.05 -15.42
C ALA A 114 -2.55 -8.35 -15.87
N ALA A 115 -1.77 -8.26 -16.93
CA ALA A 115 -0.86 -9.30 -17.38
C ALA A 115 0.50 -9.15 -16.68
N GLY A 116 1.28 -10.22 -16.59
CA GLY A 116 2.59 -10.23 -15.95
C GLY A 116 2.64 -11.12 -14.70
N SER A 117 3.66 -10.96 -13.88
CA SER A 117 3.81 -11.79 -12.68
C SER A 117 4.24 -10.97 -11.47
N LEU A 118 3.62 -11.27 -10.33
CA LEU A 118 3.95 -10.73 -9.01
C LEU A 118 4.32 -11.87 -8.06
N THR A 119 5.39 -11.63 -7.30
CA THR A 119 5.93 -12.54 -6.29
C THR A 119 6.11 -11.79 -4.97
N ASP A 120 6.64 -12.46 -3.94
CA ASP A 120 7.05 -11.82 -2.68
C ASP A 120 8.19 -10.79 -2.85
N LYS A 121 8.83 -10.76 -4.01
CA LYS A 121 9.89 -9.79 -4.34
C LYS A 121 9.42 -8.68 -5.27
N GLY A 122 8.12 -8.64 -5.56
CA GLY A 122 7.55 -7.78 -6.58
C GLY A 122 7.53 -8.46 -7.95
N GLY A 123 7.58 -7.66 -9.00
CA GLY A 123 7.53 -8.12 -10.38
C GLY A 123 7.10 -7.01 -11.32
N SER A 124 6.68 -7.40 -12.52
CA SER A 124 6.23 -6.44 -13.54
C SER A 124 4.86 -6.84 -14.06
N ILE A 125 3.98 -5.85 -14.17
CA ILE A 125 2.62 -6.03 -14.69
C ILE A 125 2.26 -4.93 -15.68
N SER A 126 1.27 -5.21 -16.55
CA SER A 126 0.69 -4.22 -17.47
C SER A 126 -0.83 -4.35 -17.52
N PHE A 127 -1.51 -3.23 -17.67
CA PHE A 127 -2.97 -3.16 -17.78
C PHE A 127 -3.37 -3.04 -19.25
N ASN A 128 -4.40 -3.76 -19.68
CA ASN A 128 -4.92 -3.70 -21.05
C ASN A 128 -6.12 -2.75 -21.21
N LYS A 129 -6.60 -2.16 -20.13
CA LYS A 129 -7.71 -1.19 -20.13
C LYS A 129 -7.37 0.00 -19.25
N SER A 130 -7.83 1.17 -19.68
CA SER A 130 -7.78 2.39 -18.89
C SER A 130 -8.73 2.33 -17.70
N GLY A 131 -8.44 3.14 -16.68
CA GLY A 131 -9.25 3.25 -15.45
C GLY A 131 -8.39 3.36 -14.20
N ASP A 132 -9.05 3.46 -13.06
CA ASP A 132 -8.39 3.52 -11.75
C ASP A 132 -8.40 2.14 -11.10
N TYR A 133 -7.24 1.73 -10.64
CA TYR A 133 -7.01 0.44 -10.02
C TYR A 133 -6.36 0.61 -8.66
N THR A 134 -6.75 -0.25 -7.73
CA THR A 134 -6.09 -0.35 -6.42
C THR A 134 -5.42 -1.71 -6.31
N LEU A 135 -4.08 -1.71 -6.24
CA LEU A 135 -3.28 -2.90 -5.98
C LEU A 135 -3.14 -3.09 -4.48
N GLU A 136 -3.46 -4.28 -4.01
CA GLU A 136 -3.36 -4.70 -2.61
C GLU A 136 -2.34 -5.82 -2.47
N ALA A 137 -1.44 -5.68 -1.49
CA ALA A 137 -0.58 -6.75 -0.99
C ALA A 137 -1.12 -7.22 0.37
N ALA A 138 -1.57 -8.45 0.48
CA ALA A 138 -2.06 -9.03 1.72
C ALA A 138 -1.16 -10.17 2.19
N VAL A 139 -0.79 -10.16 3.47
CA VAL A 139 -0.08 -11.26 4.14
C VAL A 139 -0.93 -11.79 5.28
N THR A 140 -0.85 -13.08 5.53
CA THR A 140 -1.56 -13.72 6.63
C THR A 140 -0.54 -14.31 7.59
N ASP A 141 -0.66 -14.03 8.88
CA ASP A 141 0.21 -14.62 9.88
C ASP A 141 -0.23 -16.06 10.24
N GLU A 142 0.59 -16.74 11.04
CA GLU A 142 0.33 -18.12 11.51
C GLU A 142 -0.93 -18.25 12.41
N LYS A 143 -1.50 -17.13 12.84
CA LYS A 143 -2.78 -17.09 13.57
C LYS A 143 -3.97 -16.73 12.70
N GLY A 144 -3.79 -16.63 11.38
CA GLY A 144 -4.83 -16.30 10.42
C GLY A 144 -5.19 -14.82 10.37
N ARG A 145 -4.42 -13.91 11.02
CA ARG A 145 -4.67 -12.47 10.93
C ARG A 145 -4.11 -11.94 9.61
N LYS A 146 -4.90 -11.12 8.94
CA LYS A 146 -4.52 -10.50 7.67
C LYS A 146 -4.01 -9.08 7.89
N PHE A 147 -2.92 -8.76 7.22
CA PHE A 147 -2.31 -7.44 7.16
C PHE A 147 -2.24 -7.02 5.70
N LYS A 148 -2.60 -5.77 5.41
CA LYS A 148 -2.76 -5.26 4.06
C LYS A 148 -1.98 -3.98 3.85
N TYR A 149 -1.56 -3.77 2.62
CA TYR A 149 -1.06 -2.50 2.12
C TYR A 149 -1.60 -2.28 0.72
N GLU A 150 -2.07 -1.07 0.45
CA GLU A 150 -2.76 -0.73 -0.79
C GLU A 150 -2.14 0.53 -1.42
N LYS A 151 -2.09 0.53 -2.75
CA LYS A 151 -1.78 1.72 -3.55
C LYS A 151 -2.70 1.79 -4.76
N SER A 152 -3.06 3.01 -5.14
CA SER A 152 -3.87 3.27 -6.33
C SER A 152 -2.98 3.67 -7.50
N ILE A 153 -3.43 3.34 -8.72
CA ILE A 153 -2.79 3.71 -9.98
C ILE A 153 -3.86 4.09 -10.99
N SER A 154 -3.64 5.20 -11.70
CA SER A 154 -4.46 5.60 -12.85
C SER A 154 -3.85 5.10 -14.14
N VAL A 155 -4.59 4.37 -14.94
CA VAL A 155 -4.17 3.84 -16.23
C VAL A 155 -4.86 4.62 -17.33
N TYR A 156 -4.09 5.28 -18.17
CA TYR A 156 -4.58 6.05 -19.31
C TYR A 156 -4.46 5.26 -20.61
N GLU A 157 -5.32 5.54 -21.56
CA GLU A 157 -5.13 5.00 -22.91
C GLU A 157 -3.99 5.71 -23.62
N VAL A 158 -3.24 4.95 -24.42
CA VAL A 158 -2.21 5.53 -25.29
C VAL A 158 -2.91 6.33 -26.38
N SER A 159 -2.54 7.58 -26.53
CA SER A 159 -2.97 8.41 -27.67
C SER A 159 -2.43 7.83 -28.96
N ARG A 160 -3.29 7.69 -29.96
CA ARG A 160 -2.94 7.20 -31.28
C ARG A 160 -3.26 8.24 -32.33
N ILE A 161 -2.32 8.46 -33.24
CA ILE A 161 -2.52 9.31 -34.42
C ILE A 161 -2.05 8.51 -35.63
N GLU A 162 -2.95 8.31 -36.59
CA GLU A 162 -2.61 7.79 -37.91
C GLU A 162 -2.77 8.93 -38.90
N LEU A 163 -1.72 9.14 -39.70
CA LEU A 163 -1.72 10.17 -40.72
C LEU A 163 -1.78 9.53 -42.11
N ALA A 164 -2.69 10.03 -42.93
CA ALA A 164 -2.73 9.71 -44.35
C ALA A 164 -2.69 11.00 -45.17
N LEU A 165 -2.02 10.92 -46.30
CA LEU A 165 -1.97 11.99 -47.29
C LEU A 165 -2.88 11.61 -48.46
N SER A 166 -3.55 12.58 -49.07
CA SER A 166 -4.35 12.36 -50.28
C SER A 166 -3.46 11.96 -51.48
N THR A 167 -2.19 12.35 -51.46
CA THR A 167 -1.18 12.00 -52.47
C THR A 167 0.20 12.08 -51.82
N ASN A 168 1.16 11.34 -52.35
CA ASN A 168 2.59 11.43 -52.01
C ASN A 168 3.40 12.29 -52.98
N GLU A 169 2.76 12.78 -54.06
CA GLU A 169 3.34 13.64 -55.08
C GLU A 169 2.37 14.76 -55.43
N ALA A 170 2.83 15.99 -55.51
CA ALA A 170 2.02 17.14 -55.89
C ALA A 170 2.91 18.20 -56.59
N TYR A 171 2.30 19.00 -57.48
CA TYR A 171 2.94 20.18 -58.03
C TYR A 171 2.80 21.38 -57.08
N THR A 172 3.62 22.41 -57.34
CA THR A 172 3.41 23.69 -56.64
C THR A 172 1.99 24.19 -56.89
N ASP A 173 1.39 24.77 -55.86
CA ASP A 173 0.02 25.28 -55.83
C ASP A 173 -1.10 24.21 -55.85
N GLU A 174 -0.76 22.92 -55.87
CA GLU A 174 -1.75 21.86 -55.64
C GLU A 174 -2.04 21.64 -54.14
N LYS A 175 -3.29 21.36 -53.84
CA LYS A 175 -3.72 21.06 -52.46
C LYS A 175 -3.48 19.59 -52.14
N VAL A 176 -2.75 19.35 -51.07
CA VAL A 176 -2.61 18.03 -50.46
C VAL A 176 -3.45 18.00 -49.18
N THR A 177 -4.37 17.04 -49.12
CA THR A 177 -5.17 16.84 -47.89
C THR A 177 -4.42 15.91 -46.95
N ILE A 178 -4.29 16.34 -45.71
CA ILE A 178 -3.78 15.53 -44.59
C ILE A 178 -4.96 15.04 -43.79
N ILE A 179 -5.11 13.74 -43.69
CA ILE A 179 -6.14 13.09 -42.86
C ILE A 179 -5.48 12.56 -41.61
N ALA A 180 -5.94 12.98 -40.48
CA ALA A 180 -5.53 12.44 -39.19
C ALA A 180 -6.67 11.65 -38.60
N ASP A 181 -6.45 10.37 -38.38
CA ASP A 181 -7.30 9.54 -37.53
C ASP A 181 -6.72 9.55 -36.12
N THR A 182 -7.50 10.01 -35.16
CA THR A 182 -6.99 10.30 -33.80
C THR A 182 -7.88 9.65 -32.74
N GLU A 183 -7.23 8.94 -31.82
CA GLU A 183 -7.90 8.38 -30.64
C GLU A 183 -7.24 8.94 -29.37
N ASN A 184 -8.06 9.36 -28.39
CA ASN A 184 -7.61 9.83 -27.06
C ASN A 184 -6.54 10.93 -27.13
N THR A 185 -6.67 11.86 -28.09
CA THR A 185 -5.74 12.97 -28.26
C THR A 185 -6.35 14.27 -27.74
N GLY A 186 -5.51 15.08 -27.09
CA GLY A 186 -5.81 16.49 -26.82
C GLY A 186 -5.46 17.38 -28.01
N ASP A 187 -4.91 18.56 -27.74
CA ASP A 187 -4.50 19.50 -28.79
C ASP A 187 -3.35 18.94 -29.62
N ILE A 188 -3.46 19.06 -30.95
CA ILE A 188 -2.46 18.60 -31.90
C ILE A 188 -1.69 19.79 -32.43
N SER A 189 -0.36 19.75 -32.31
CA SER A 189 0.52 20.72 -32.93
C SER A 189 1.12 20.12 -34.21
N TRP A 190 0.96 20.83 -35.32
CA TRP A 190 1.40 20.41 -36.62
C TRP A 190 2.74 21.03 -37.03
N TYR A 191 3.63 20.22 -37.53
CA TYR A 191 4.94 20.68 -37.99
C TYR A 191 5.27 20.11 -39.38
N ILE A 192 5.91 20.93 -40.22
CA ILE A 192 6.44 20.52 -41.52
C ILE A 192 7.97 20.65 -41.48
N SER A 193 8.66 19.67 -42.01
CA SER A 193 10.10 19.73 -42.26
C SER A 193 10.41 19.45 -43.72
N LYS A 194 11.36 20.22 -44.28
CA LYS A 194 11.88 20.00 -45.64
C LYS A 194 13.28 19.40 -45.55
N ASP A 195 13.54 18.31 -46.30
CA ASP A 195 14.86 17.68 -46.45
C ASP A 195 15.59 17.40 -45.11
N GLY A 196 14.85 16.97 -44.08
CA GLY A 196 15.43 16.71 -42.77
C GLY A 196 15.80 17.93 -41.94
N ALA A 197 15.44 19.13 -42.39
CA ALA A 197 15.66 20.38 -41.68
C ALA A 197 14.86 20.42 -40.34
N GLN A 198 15.22 21.37 -39.46
CA GLN A 198 14.52 21.56 -38.19
C GLN A 198 13.01 21.75 -38.40
N LYS A 199 12.20 21.02 -37.62
CA LYS A 199 10.75 21.12 -37.65
C LYS A 199 10.26 22.55 -37.46
N GLN A 200 9.38 23.01 -38.34
CA GLN A 200 8.78 24.34 -38.28
C GLN A 200 7.26 24.22 -38.17
N ASN A 201 6.62 25.12 -37.43
CA ASN A 201 5.16 25.15 -37.35
C ASN A 201 4.57 25.31 -38.76
N TYR A 202 3.58 24.49 -39.12
CA TYR A 202 3.03 24.45 -40.48
C TYR A 202 2.45 25.80 -40.94
N LEU A 203 1.90 26.61 -40.02
CA LEU A 203 1.37 27.95 -40.34
C LEU A 203 2.37 28.89 -41.01
N LYS A 204 3.67 28.64 -40.89
CA LYS A 204 4.73 29.38 -41.59
C LYS A 204 4.88 29.00 -43.05
N HIS A 205 4.27 27.86 -43.45
CA HIS A 205 4.39 27.29 -44.79
C HIS A 205 3.05 27.26 -45.55
N ALA A 206 1.95 27.62 -44.91
CA ALA A 206 0.58 27.60 -45.44
C ALA A 206 0.13 28.98 -46.00
N GLY A 207 1.09 29.87 -46.29
CA GLY A 207 0.83 31.21 -46.84
C GLY A 207 0.80 31.24 -48.33
#